data_eea5d12617f787591566dda2bfa6da9a
#
_entry.id   eea5d12617f787591566dda2bfa6da9a
#
_cell.length_a   1.000
_cell.length_b   1.000
_cell.length_c   1.000
_cell.angle_alpha   90.00
_cell.angle_beta   90.00
_cell.angle_gamma   90.00
#
_symmetry.space_group_name_H-M   'P 1'
#
loop_
_entity.id
_entity.type
_entity.pdbx_description
1 polymer ?
#
loop_
_entity_poly.entity_id
_entity_poly.type
_entity_poly.pdbx_seq_one_letter_code
_entity_poly.pdbx_strand_id
1 'polypeptide(L)'
;MRLIITDGGRRDAGFTGKAGDCVARSIAIVTSAPYIKIYNELSDLNAQMRKTKRRVPTTGQRTASHGVYTSSKLFKDYMNRQGFEWTPTMSIGSGCRVHLRDGELPMGRLVVAVSRHYTA
;
A
#
# COMPACT_ATOMS: atom_id res chain seq x y z
N MET A 1 3.98 -3.71 -21.92
CA MET A 1 4.07 -3.86 -20.45
C MET A 1 4.23 -5.35 -20.11
N ARG A 2 5.15 -5.67 -19.27
CA ARG A 2 5.39 -7.05 -18.84
C ARG A 2 4.90 -7.24 -17.41
N LEU A 3 4.05 -8.22 -17.17
CA LEU A 3 3.60 -8.58 -15.83
C LEU A 3 4.59 -9.54 -15.17
N ILE A 4 5.08 -9.18 -13.99
CA ILE A 4 5.89 -10.06 -13.13
C ILE A 4 5.09 -10.27 -11.84
N ILE A 5 4.75 -11.52 -11.55
CA ILE A 5 4.01 -11.87 -10.35
C ILE A 5 5.00 -12.16 -9.21
N THR A 6 4.90 -11.39 -8.14
CA THR A 6 5.71 -11.55 -6.93
C THR A 6 4.90 -11.22 -5.69
N ASP A 7 5.25 -11.83 -4.58
CA ASP A 7 4.63 -11.54 -3.28
C ASP A 7 5.43 -10.52 -2.44
N GLY A 8 6.49 -9.95 -3.01
CA GLY A 8 7.33 -8.97 -2.33
C GLY A 8 8.14 -9.50 -1.15
N GLY A 9 8.30 -10.83 -1.06
CA GLY A 9 9.02 -11.49 0.05
C GLY A 9 8.11 -11.94 1.19
N ARG A 10 6.80 -11.87 1.02
CA ARG A 10 5.83 -12.22 2.05
C ARG A 10 5.99 -13.66 2.57
N ARG A 11 6.11 -14.61 1.65
CA ARG A 11 6.30 -16.04 2.01
C ARG A 11 7.61 -16.26 2.74
N ASP A 12 8.69 -15.67 2.26
CA ASP A 12 10.02 -15.79 2.86
C ASP A 12 10.07 -15.19 4.28
N ALA A 13 9.23 -14.21 4.55
CA ALA A 13 9.05 -13.64 5.88
C ALA A 13 8.16 -14.50 6.81
N GLY A 14 7.63 -15.63 6.33
CA GLY A 14 6.86 -16.57 7.14
C GLY A 14 5.33 -16.33 7.14
N PHE A 15 4.84 -15.44 6.31
CA PHE A 15 3.40 -15.12 6.24
C PHE A 15 2.68 -16.03 5.24
N THR A 16 1.57 -16.64 5.68
CA THR A 16 0.73 -17.53 4.88
C THR A 16 -0.75 -17.14 5.01
N GLY A 17 -1.61 -17.73 4.19
CA GLY A 17 -3.05 -17.51 4.23
C GLY A 17 -3.52 -16.24 3.52
N LYS A 18 -4.72 -15.78 3.83
CA LYS A 18 -5.32 -14.58 3.22
C LYS A 18 -4.45 -13.36 3.41
N ALA A 19 -4.29 -12.60 2.35
CA ALA A 19 -3.44 -11.42 2.32
C ALA A 19 -4.30 -10.15 2.15
N GLY A 20 -4.46 -9.39 3.22
CA GLY A 20 -5.00 -8.02 3.18
C GLY A 20 -3.89 -6.97 3.18
N ASP A 21 -2.70 -7.34 2.74
CA ASP A 21 -1.46 -6.59 2.89
C ASP A 21 -0.89 -6.06 1.55
N CYS A 22 -1.75 -5.77 0.60
CA CYS A 22 -1.32 -5.29 -0.73
C CYS A 22 -0.44 -4.03 -0.65
N VAL A 23 -0.71 -3.15 0.29
CA VAL A 23 0.09 -1.94 0.52
C VAL A 23 1.50 -2.30 0.95
N ALA A 24 1.66 -3.20 1.93
CA ALA A 24 2.97 -3.64 2.40
C ALA A 24 3.78 -4.31 1.29
N ARG A 25 3.14 -5.17 0.51
CA ARG A 25 3.80 -5.85 -0.62
C ARG A 25 4.25 -4.87 -1.69
N SER A 26 3.39 -3.94 -2.08
CA SER A 26 3.71 -2.95 -3.10
C SER A 26 4.89 -2.07 -2.70
N ILE A 27 4.91 -1.59 -1.46
CA ILE A 27 6.01 -0.77 -0.96
C ILE A 27 7.31 -1.57 -0.89
N ALA A 28 7.26 -2.81 -0.39
CA ALA A 28 8.45 -3.68 -0.33
C ALA A 28 9.05 -3.95 -1.71
N ILE A 29 8.22 -4.19 -2.73
CA ILE A 29 8.67 -4.39 -4.11
C ILE A 29 9.37 -3.14 -4.64
N VAL A 30 8.74 -1.98 -4.52
CA VAL A 30 9.26 -0.73 -5.09
C VAL A 30 10.52 -0.25 -4.40
N THR A 31 10.58 -0.36 -3.07
CA THR A 31 11.72 0.10 -2.28
C THR A 31 12.86 -0.92 -2.21
N SER A 32 12.59 -2.16 -2.59
CA SER A 32 13.50 -3.30 -2.37
C SER A 32 13.85 -3.54 -0.89
N ALA A 33 13.05 -2.99 0.01
CA ALA A 33 13.20 -3.21 1.45
C ALA A 33 12.67 -4.59 1.85
N PRO A 34 13.17 -5.18 2.95
CA PRO A 34 12.62 -6.44 3.46
C PRO A 34 11.13 -6.30 3.78
N TYR A 35 10.33 -7.27 3.34
CA TYR A 35 8.89 -7.28 3.56
C TYR A 35 8.53 -7.10 5.04
N ILE A 36 9.22 -7.81 5.93
CA ILE A 36 8.95 -7.76 7.37
C ILE A 36 9.16 -6.34 7.95
N LYS A 37 10.14 -5.61 7.46
CA LYS A 37 10.39 -4.23 7.88
C LYS A 37 9.19 -3.35 7.53
N ILE A 38 8.73 -3.40 6.29
CA ILE A 38 7.57 -2.62 5.83
C ILE A 38 6.30 -3.06 6.57
N TYR A 39 6.11 -4.36 6.75
CA TYR A 39 4.98 -4.91 7.50
C TYR A 39 4.92 -4.35 8.93
N ASN A 40 6.04 -4.36 9.64
CA ASN A 40 6.11 -3.86 11.01
C ASN A 40 5.89 -2.35 11.07
N GLU A 41 6.47 -1.58 10.17
CA GLU A 41 6.27 -0.12 10.11
C GLU A 41 4.81 0.25 9.87
N LEU A 42 4.13 -0.44 8.96
CA LEU A 42 2.71 -0.21 8.68
C LEU A 42 1.81 -0.71 9.82
N SER A 43 2.19 -1.77 10.50
CA SER A 43 1.48 -2.26 11.69
C SER A 43 1.56 -1.24 12.83
N ASP A 44 2.73 -0.66 13.07
CA ASP A 44 2.92 0.41 14.05
C ASP A 44 2.10 1.65 13.69
N LEU A 45 2.07 2.00 12.43
CA LEU A 45 1.26 3.11 11.92
C LEU A 45 -0.24 2.86 12.16
N ASN A 46 -0.72 1.66 11.89
CA ASN A 46 -2.11 1.28 12.17
C ASN A 46 -2.43 1.37 13.67
N ALA A 47 -1.49 1.01 14.53
CA ALA A 47 -1.65 1.11 15.98
C ALA A 47 -1.77 2.56 16.46
N GLN A 48 -1.13 3.49 15.77
CA GLN A 48 -1.17 4.93 16.08
C GLN A 48 -2.45 5.61 15.57
N MET A 49 -3.14 5.03 14.61
CA MET A 49 -4.37 5.61 14.07
C MET A 49 -5.47 5.64 15.12
N ARG A 50 -6.19 6.78 15.21
CA ARG A 50 -7.34 6.91 16.09
C ARG A 50 -8.39 5.86 15.74
N LYS A 51 -8.83 5.16 16.77
CA LYS A 51 -9.98 4.26 16.68
C LYS A 51 -11.23 5.09 16.45
N THR A 52 -11.80 5.03 15.25
CA THR A 52 -13.11 5.62 14.98
C THR A 52 -14.18 4.54 15.08
N LYS A 53 -15.39 4.92 15.46
CA LYS A 53 -16.52 3.96 15.64
C LYS A 53 -16.76 3.05 14.43
N ARG A 54 -16.38 3.47 13.23
CA ARG A 54 -16.57 2.70 11.99
C ARG A 54 -15.41 1.76 11.64
N ARG A 55 -14.29 1.82 12.36
CA ARG A 55 -13.03 1.16 11.98
C ARG A 55 -12.35 0.44 13.12
N VAL A 56 -13.01 0.33 14.24
CA VAL A 56 -12.46 -0.39 15.39
C VAL A 56 -12.57 -1.88 15.11
N PRO A 57 -11.46 -2.61 14.99
CA PRO A 57 -11.54 -4.05 15.14
C PRO A 57 -12.12 -4.33 16.51
N THR A 58 -13.08 -5.19 16.56
CA THR A 58 -13.77 -5.57 17.79
C THR A 58 -12.82 -6.24 18.80
N THR A 59 -11.70 -6.76 18.33
CA THR A 59 -10.67 -7.42 19.15
C THR A 59 -9.28 -7.20 18.56
N GLY A 60 -8.32 -6.90 19.41
CA GLY A 60 -6.90 -6.91 19.08
C GLY A 60 -6.35 -5.67 18.38
N GLN A 61 -5.05 -5.67 18.19
CA GLN A 61 -4.30 -4.61 17.51
C GLN A 61 -4.35 -4.80 15.99
N ARG A 62 -4.59 -3.72 15.26
CA ARG A 62 -4.55 -3.78 13.79
C ARG A 62 -3.12 -3.89 13.29
N THR A 63 -2.87 -4.88 12.47
CA THR A 63 -1.62 -5.07 11.75
C THR A 63 -1.75 -4.66 10.28
N ALA A 64 -0.65 -4.70 9.53
CA ALA A 64 -0.66 -4.42 8.10
C ALA A 64 -1.54 -5.42 7.30
N SER A 65 -1.77 -6.63 7.84
CA SER A 65 -2.67 -7.63 7.22
C SER A 65 -4.15 -7.24 7.25
N HIS A 66 -4.54 -6.30 8.10
CA HIS A 66 -5.91 -5.77 8.17
C HIS A 66 -6.14 -4.61 7.18
N GLY A 67 -5.16 -4.34 6.33
CA GLY A 67 -5.17 -3.20 5.43
C GLY A 67 -4.75 -1.90 6.14
N VAL A 68 -4.38 -0.91 5.35
CA VAL A 68 -3.97 0.40 5.83
C VAL A 68 -4.95 1.45 5.31
N TYR A 69 -5.32 2.40 6.18
CA TYR A 69 -6.13 3.53 5.74
C TYR A 69 -5.28 4.55 4.99
N THR A 70 -5.24 4.40 3.69
CA THR A 70 -4.34 5.15 2.81
C THR A 70 -4.72 6.63 2.62
N SER A 71 -5.92 7.03 3.02
CA SER A 71 -6.33 8.45 3.04
C SER A 71 -5.89 9.18 4.30
N SER A 72 -5.32 8.48 5.29
CA SER A 72 -4.89 9.10 6.54
C SER A 72 -3.64 9.95 6.34
N LYS A 73 -3.52 11.00 7.17
CA LYS A 73 -2.31 11.82 7.20
C LYS A 73 -1.08 11.01 7.60
N LEU A 74 -1.23 10.08 8.53
CA LEU A 74 -0.13 9.20 8.97
C LEU A 74 0.43 8.38 7.82
N PHE A 75 -0.42 7.81 6.96
CA PHE A 75 0.03 7.06 5.79
C PHE A 75 0.70 7.96 4.76
N LYS A 76 0.14 9.13 4.49
CA LYS A 76 0.73 10.10 3.55
C LYS A 76 2.11 10.56 4.02
N ASP A 77 2.26 10.86 5.30
CA ASP A 77 3.54 11.25 5.88
C ASP A 77 4.55 10.09 5.82
N TYR A 78 4.11 8.86 6.06
CA TYR A 78 4.95 7.67 5.91
C TYR A 78 5.47 7.53 4.47
N MET A 79 4.60 7.65 3.47
CA MET A 79 4.98 7.54 2.07
C MET A 79 5.97 8.66 1.67
N ASN A 80 5.75 9.87 2.14
CA ASN A 80 6.68 10.99 1.91
C ASN A 80 8.06 10.71 2.51
N ARG A 81 8.12 10.15 3.72
CA ARG A 81 9.40 9.74 4.33
C ARG A 81 10.12 8.64 3.57
N GLN A 82 9.37 7.77 2.88
CA GLN A 82 9.93 6.74 1.99
C GLN A 82 10.40 7.32 0.64
N GLY A 83 10.20 8.60 0.38
CA GLY A 83 10.58 9.26 -0.86
C GLY A 83 9.52 9.23 -1.96
N PHE A 84 8.30 8.83 -1.66
CA PHE A 84 7.20 8.83 -2.63
C PHE A 84 6.53 10.20 -2.73
N GLU A 85 6.15 10.55 -3.94
CA GLU A 85 5.31 11.71 -4.25
C GLU A 85 3.94 11.24 -4.71
N TRP A 86 2.88 11.85 -4.21
CA TRP A 86 1.52 11.53 -4.61
C TRP A 86 1.13 12.28 -5.88
N THR A 87 0.74 11.53 -6.90
CA THR A 87 0.21 12.10 -8.15
C THR A 87 -1.23 11.63 -8.34
N PRO A 88 -2.23 12.51 -8.19
CA PRO A 88 -3.62 12.13 -8.44
C PRO A 88 -3.88 11.93 -9.94
N THR A 89 -4.56 10.84 -10.29
CA THR A 89 -4.90 10.50 -11.68
C THR A 89 -6.40 10.53 -11.94
N MET A 90 -7.19 10.79 -10.90
CA MET A 90 -8.64 10.91 -10.98
C MET A 90 -9.11 12.16 -10.25
N SER A 91 -10.15 12.80 -10.78
CA SER A 91 -10.87 13.87 -10.08
C SER A 91 -12.37 13.63 -10.15
N ILE A 92 -13.12 14.26 -9.24
CA ILE A 92 -14.57 14.12 -9.20
C ILE A 92 -15.17 14.53 -10.54
N GLY A 93 -15.97 13.63 -11.13
CA GLY A 93 -16.67 13.85 -12.41
C GLY A 93 -15.84 13.64 -13.68
N SER A 94 -14.53 13.37 -13.57
CA SER A 94 -13.66 13.20 -14.76
C SER A 94 -13.34 11.73 -15.08
N GLY A 95 -13.60 10.81 -14.17
CA GLY A 95 -13.20 9.41 -14.31
C GLY A 95 -11.68 9.21 -14.26
N CYS A 96 -11.24 8.01 -14.63
CA CYS A 96 -9.82 7.68 -14.68
C CYS A 96 -9.19 8.18 -15.96
N ARG A 97 -8.12 8.97 -15.84
CA ARG A 97 -7.38 9.53 -16.99
C ARG A 97 -6.09 8.79 -17.30
N VAL A 98 -5.58 8.04 -16.33
CA VAL A 98 -4.33 7.28 -16.47
C VAL A 98 -4.65 5.81 -16.21
N HIS A 99 -4.24 4.94 -17.15
CA HIS A 99 -4.50 3.51 -17.09
C HIS A 99 -3.18 2.74 -16.99
N LEU A 100 -3.26 1.47 -16.60
CA LEU A 100 -2.10 0.58 -16.55
C LEU A 100 -1.71 0.16 -17.98
N ARG A 101 -1.19 1.11 -18.75
CA ARG A 101 -0.75 0.93 -20.13
C ARG A 101 0.60 1.57 -20.36
N ASP A 102 1.32 1.05 -21.36
CA ASP A 102 2.57 1.66 -21.78
C ASP A 102 2.34 3.10 -22.24
N GLY A 103 3.19 4.01 -21.79
CA GLY A 103 3.13 5.42 -22.13
C GLY A 103 2.15 6.27 -21.30
N GLU A 104 1.23 5.66 -20.55
CA GLU A 104 0.31 6.41 -19.69
C GLU A 104 0.82 6.60 -18.25
N LEU A 105 1.62 5.65 -17.75
CA LEU A 105 2.21 5.74 -16.41
C LEU A 105 3.46 6.60 -16.43
N PRO A 106 3.75 7.36 -15.35
CA PRO A 106 5.03 8.05 -15.19
C PRO A 106 6.19 7.06 -15.23
N MET A 107 7.35 7.55 -15.62
CA MET A 107 8.59 6.75 -15.59
C MET A 107 9.06 6.55 -14.16
N GLY A 108 9.68 5.38 -13.90
CA GLY A 108 10.28 5.06 -12.61
C GLY A 108 9.57 3.96 -11.85
N ARG A 109 9.94 3.82 -10.59
CA ARG A 109 9.32 2.84 -9.68
C ARG A 109 8.07 3.45 -9.06
N LEU A 110 6.95 2.78 -9.21
CA LEU A 110 5.65 3.30 -8.81
C LEU A 110 4.95 2.33 -7.86
N VAL A 111 4.27 2.90 -6.87
CA VAL A 111 3.18 2.23 -6.17
C VAL A 111 1.88 2.81 -6.71
N VAL A 112 1.03 1.96 -7.26
CA VAL A 112 -0.19 2.38 -7.96
C VAL A 112 -1.43 1.97 -7.16
N ALA A 113 -2.27 2.95 -6.84
CA ALA A 113 -3.58 2.70 -6.27
C ALA A 113 -4.60 2.46 -7.39
N VAL A 114 -5.16 1.27 -7.42
CA VAL A 114 -6.27 0.90 -8.29
C VAL A 114 -7.51 0.64 -7.44
N SER A 115 -8.64 0.32 -8.07
CA SER A 115 -9.88 0.09 -7.32
C SER A 115 -9.71 -0.99 -6.24
N ARG A 116 -9.77 -0.59 -4.97
CA ARG A 116 -9.66 -1.46 -3.78
C ARG A 116 -8.35 -2.26 -3.69
N HIS A 117 -7.29 -1.84 -4.39
CA HIS A 117 -6.02 -2.55 -4.41
C HIS A 117 -4.84 -1.62 -4.63
N TYR A 118 -3.67 -2.02 -4.12
CA TYR A 118 -2.39 -1.39 -4.40
C TYR A 118 -1.46 -2.39 -5.12
N THR A 119 -0.75 -1.91 -6.10
CA THR A 119 0.23 -2.71 -6.87
C THR A 119 1.49 -1.90 -7.14
N ALA A 120 2.55 -2.60 -7.50
CA ALA A 120 3.85 -2.01 -7.81
C ALA A 120 4.21 -2.21 -9.29
#